data_331c32cf882e6eb53243405903adb228
#
_entry.id   331c32cf882e6eb53243405903adb228
#
_cell.length_a   1.000
_cell.length_b   1.000
_cell.length_c   1.000
_cell.angle_alpha   90.00
_cell.angle_beta   90.00
_cell.angle_gamma   90.00
#
_symmetry.space_group_name_H-M   'P 1'
#
loop_
_entity.id
_entity.type
_entity.pdbx_description
1 polymer ?
#
loop_
_entity_poly.entity_id
_entity_poly.type
_entity_poly.pdbx_seq_one_letter_code
_entity_poly.pdbx_strand_id
1 'polypeptide(L)'
;MARLIVRHETWPLGASFTISRGTRTTAEVVVAELALTEADGREVTGRGECVPYAHYGESLEGVIAAIEGLRASIADGLDRLGLQRVLPPGAARNALDCAFWDLEAKRAGCRVWDLVGLAPPAPVTTAYTLSMEAPEAMGRAAAKHAARPLLKLKLSGPDDLARVEAVRENAPQARLIVDANEGWSLDDVVALAPKLAGLGVDLIEQPLPAGEDAALAGVRRPVPVCADESCHSSDSLAGLAGRYDVVNIKLDKTGGLTEALKLKDAALAQGYQIMVGCIVATSLAMAPAILVAQGARFVDLDGPLLLAQDRPEGLTYEGSLVQPPEPALWG
;
A
#
# COMPACT_ATOMS: atom_id res chain seq x y z
N MET A 1 23.72 8.47 -20.93
CA MET A 1 23.26 7.11 -20.54
C MET A 1 22.73 7.18 -19.12
N ALA A 2 21.60 6.52 -18.85
CA ALA A 2 21.08 6.45 -17.49
C ALA A 2 21.93 5.51 -16.63
N ARG A 3 22.20 5.90 -15.38
CA ARG A 3 22.94 5.12 -14.39
C ARG A 3 21.97 4.66 -13.33
N LEU A 4 21.96 3.37 -13.03
CA LEU A 4 21.16 2.77 -11.95
C LEU A 4 21.98 2.70 -10.67
N ILE A 5 21.39 3.08 -9.54
CA ILE A 5 21.94 2.90 -8.19
C ILE A 5 20.88 2.17 -7.39
N VAL A 6 21.25 1.11 -6.68
CA VAL A 6 20.35 0.31 -5.83
C VAL A 6 20.88 0.35 -4.41
N ARG A 7 19.98 0.62 -3.44
CA ARG A 7 20.32 0.65 -2.02
C ARG A 7 19.32 -0.20 -1.24
N HIS A 8 19.81 -0.99 -0.31
CA HIS A 8 19.03 -1.56 0.76
C HIS A 8 19.10 -0.63 1.97
N GLU A 9 17.95 -0.40 2.59
CA GLU A 9 17.86 0.43 3.78
C GLU A 9 16.96 -0.25 4.81
N THR A 10 17.35 -0.16 6.08
CA THR A 10 16.62 -0.71 7.23
C THR A 10 16.09 0.44 8.07
N TRP A 11 14.79 0.52 8.25
CA TRP A 11 14.11 1.55 9.01
C TRP A 11 13.48 0.97 10.27
N PRO A 12 13.92 1.37 11.48
CA PRO A 12 13.30 0.93 12.72
C PRO A 12 11.83 1.36 12.83
N LEU A 13 10.99 0.49 13.35
CA LEU A 13 9.62 0.86 13.71
C LEU A 13 9.59 1.58 15.06
N GLY A 14 8.63 2.46 15.25
CA GLY A 14 8.39 3.16 16.53
C GLY A 14 7.91 2.24 17.65
N ALA A 15 7.28 1.12 17.28
CA ALA A 15 6.88 0.02 18.16
C ALA A 15 6.85 -1.28 17.36
N SER A 16 6.81 -2.43 18.03
CA SER A 16 6.60 -3.71 17.36
C SER A 16 5.26 -3.73 16.62
N PHE A 17 5.25 -4.25 15.41
CA PHE A 17 4.07 -4.34 14.56
C PHE A 17 3.72 -5.79 14.28
N THR A 18 2.56 -6.22 14.77
CA THR A 18 2.08 -7.60 14.70
C THR A 18 0.85 -7.73 13.81
N ILE A 19 0.90 -8.68 12.89
CA ILE A 19 -0.21 -9.13 12.05
C ILE A 19 -0.40 -10.64 12.22
N SER A 20 -1.36 -11.25 11.54
CA SER A 20 -1.58 -12.71 11.55
C SER A 20 -0.32 -13.53 11.24
N ARG A 21 0.58 -13.02 10.40
CA ARG A 21 1.79 -13.69 9.91
C ARG A 21 3.07 -13.42 10.70
N GLY A 22 3.00 -12.67 11.79
CA GLY A 22 4.15 -12.44 12.68
C GLY A 22 4.36 -10.99 13.09
N THR A 23 5.48 -10.77 13.80
CA THR A 23 5.85 -9.47 14.36
C THR A 23 7.12 -8.94 13.71
N ARG A 24 7.14 -7.63 13.41
CA ARG A 24 8.30 -6.91 12.86
C ARG A 24 8.66 -5.73 13.75
N THR A 25 9.95 -5.39 13.76
CA THR A 25 10.52 -4.22 14.44
C THR A 25 11.28 -3.30 13.50
N THR A 26 11.44 -3.72 12.25
CA THR A 26 12.08 -2.96 11.17
C THR A 26 11.26 -3.09 9.88
N ALA A 27 11.38 -2.08 9.00
CA ALA A 27 10.99 -2.14 7.61
C ALA A 27 12.27 -2.23 6.76
N GLU A 28 12.37 -3.29 5.96
CA GLU A 28 13.47 -3.47 5.00
C GLU A 28 12.99 -2.99 3.62
N VAL A 29 13.64 -1.97 3.09
CA VAL A 29 13.24 -1.36 1.82
C VAL A 29 14.38 -1.40 0.81
N VAL A 30 14.03 -1.44 -0.47
CA VAL A 30 14.98 -1.28 -1.57
C VAL A 30 14.65 -0.01 -2.32
N VAL A 31 15.66 0.86 -2.48
CA VAL A 31 15.57 2.09 -3.25
C VAL A 31 16.30 1.91 -4.58
N ALA A 32 15.59 2.15 -5.68
CA ALA A 32 16.17 2.31 -7.00
C ALA A 32 16.28 3.80 -7.33
N GLU A 33 17.47 4.24 -7.77
CA GLU A 33 17.72 5.59 -8.24
C GLU A 33 18.25 5.53 -9.67
N LEU A 34 17.61 6.27 -10.56
CA LEU A 34 18.03 6.47 -11.93
C LEU A 34 18.64 7.86 -12.07
N ALA A 35 19.91 7.95 -12.44
CA ALA A 35 20.59 9.20 -12.68
C ALA A 35 20.93 9.35 -14.17
N LEU A 36 20.61 10.51 -14.74
CA LEU A 36 20.88 10.83 -16.13
C LEU A 36 21.56 12.20 -16.24
N THR A 37 22.68 12.24 -16.97
CA THR A 37 23.31 13.50 -17.33
C THR A 37 22.73 14.00 -18.66
N GLU A 38 22.07 15.14 -18.63
CA GLU A 38 21.54 15.83 -19.81
C GLU A 38 22.66 16.44 -20.68
N ALA A 39 22.31 16.87 -21.90
CA ALA A 39 23.28 17.43 -22.84
C ALA A 39 23.94 18.73 -22.35
N ASP A 40 23.29 19.45 -21.45
CA ASP A 40 23.79 20.68 -20.81
C ASP A 40 24.69 20.40 -19.59
N GLY A 41 24.93 19.13 -19.26
CA GLY A 41 25.76 18.69 -18.12
C GLY A 41 24.99 18.59 -16.80
N ARG A 42 23.72 18.94 -16.74
CA ARG A 42 22.87 18.82 -15.55
C ARG A 42 22.57 17.34 -15.27
N GLU A 43 22.81 16.88 -14.06
CA GLU A 43 22.36 15.55 -13.60
C GLU A 43 20.93 15.64 -13.08
N VAL A 44 20.05 14.77 -13.58
CA VAL A 44 18.68 14.61 -13.14
C VAL A 44 18.53 13.21 -12.57
N THR A 45 17.91 13.11 -11.39
CA THR A 45 17.70 11.83 -10.71
C THR A 45 16.24 11.56 -10.45
N GLY A 46 15.82 10.30 -10.64
CA GLY A 46 14.52 9.80 -10.22
C GLY A 46 14.66 8.65 -9.26
N ARG A 47 13.80 8.59 -8.24
CA ARG A 47 13.86 7.59 -7.17
C ARG A 47 12.55 6.83 -7.06
N GLY A 48 12.64 5.57 -6.66
CA GLY A 48 11.49 4.77 -6.25
C GLY A 48 11.90 3.81 -5.15
N GLU A 49 10.96 3.47 -4.29
CA GLU A 49 11.15 2.59 -3.15
C GLU A 49 10.17 1.44 -3.21
N CYS A 50 10.59 0.25 -2.79
CA CYS A 50 9.74 -0.92 -2.66
C CYS A 50 10.06 -1.71 -1.40
N VAL A 51 9.11 -2.57 -1.02
CA VAL A 51 9.27 -3.52 0.08
C VAL A 51 9.19 -4.94 -0.47
N PRO A 52 10.31 -5.70 -0.49
CA PRO A 52 10.26 -7.12 -0.79
C PRO A 52 9.36 -7.86 0.20
N TYR A 53 8.38 -8.62 -0.27
CA TYR A 53 7.41 -9.26 0.61
C TYR A 53 7.41 -10.78 0.47
N ALA A 54 7.92 -11.47 1.50
CA ALA A 54 8.12 -12.92 1.49
C ALA A 54 6.82 -13.70 1.23
N HIS A 55 5.67 -13.18 1.66
CA HIS A 55 4.36 -13.79 1.40
C HIS A 55 4.02 -13.88 -0.10
N TYR A 56 4.59 -12.99 -0.91
CA TYR A 56 4.45 -13.00 -2.39
C TYR A 56 5.62 -13.72 -3.08
N GLY A 57 6.44 -14.46 -2.32
CA GLY A 57 7.58 -15.21 -2.85
C GLY A 57 8.82 -14.33 -3.12
N GLU A 58 8.86 -13.12 -2.61
CA GLU A 58 9.98 -12.19 -2.80
C GLU A 58 10.96 -12.26 -1.63
N SER A 59 12.26 -12.17 -1.92
CA SER A 59 13.31 -11.94 -0.93
C SER A 59 14.04 -10.63 -1.23
N LEU A 60 14.68 -10.07 -0.23
CA LEU A 60 15.49 -8.86 -0.36
C LEU A 60 16.55 -9.01 -1.46
N GLU A 61 17.30 -10.11 -1.40
CA GLU A 61 18.36 -10.42 -2.35
C GLU A 61 17.81 -10.64 -3.76
N GLY A 62 16.65 -11.32 -3.87
CA GLY A 62 15.98 -11.58 -5.15
C GLY A 62 15.50 -10.30 -5.82
N VAL A 63 14.92 -9.38 -5.05
CA VAL A 63 14.47 -8.07 -5.56
C VAL A 63 15.66 -7.22 -5.99
N ILE A 64 16.73 -7.14 -5.18
CA ILE A 64 17.95 -6.42 -5.55
C ILE A 64 18.55 -7.01 -6.83
N ALA A 65 18.67 -8.34 -6.92
CA ALA A 65 19.21 -9.01 -8.10
C ALA A 65 18.37 -8.76 -9.36
N ALA A 66 17.03 -8.74 -9.24
CA ALA A 66 16.14 -8.44 -10.35
C ALA A 66 16.30 -7.00 -10.86
N ILE A 67 16.44 -6.02 -9.96
CA ILE A 67 16.70 -4.61 -10.29
C ILE A 67 18.08 -4.47 -10.94
N GLU A 68 19.12 -5.02 -10.32
CA GLU A 68 20.50 -4.95 -10.81
C GLU A 68 20.68 -5.64 -12.17
N GLY A 69 19.93 -6.71 -12.42
CA GLY A 69 19.92 -7.42 -13.70
C GLY A 69 19.51 -6.56 -14.90
N LEU A 70 18.81 -5.44 -14.66
CA LEU A 70 18.40 -4.51 -15.71
C LEU A 70 19.39 -3.34 -15.93
N ARG A 71 20.51 -3.29 -15.20
CA ARG A 71 21.49 -2.20 -15.27
C ARG A 71 21.96 -1.92 -16.70
N ALA A 72 22.35 -2.95 -17.44
CA ALA A 72 22.76 -2.81 -18.83
C ALA A 72 21.62 -2.33 -19.72
N SER A 73 20.45 -2.95 -19.62
CA SER A 73 19.27 -2.56 -20.42
C SER A 73 18.85 -1.10 -20.16
N ILE A 74 18.92 -0.63 -18.91
CA ILE A 74 18.64 0.76 -18.56
C ILE A 74 19.69 1.69 -19.17
N ALA A 75 20.97 1.34 -19.12
CA ALA A 75 22.02 2.11 -19.78
C ALA A 75 21.83 2.16 -21.29
N ASP A 76 21.34 1.10 -21.91
CA ASP A 76 21.03 0.97 -23.34
C ASP A 76 19.69 1.58 -23.75
N GLY A 77 18.96 2.22 -22.81
CA GLY A 77 17.73 2.97 -23.10
C GLY A 77 16.42 2.26 -22.80
N LEU A 78 16.41 1.22 -21.96
CA LEU A 78 15.18 0.68 -21.43
C LEU A 78 14.39 1.80 -20.74
N ASP A 79 13.16 2.00 -21.18
CA ASP A 79 12.23 2.97 -20.66
C ASP A 79 11.17 2.33 -19.72
N ARG A 80 10.32 3.14 -19.13
CA ARG A 80 9.24 2.73 -18.24
C ARG A 80 8.25 1.78 -18.91
N LEU A 81 7.92 1.97 -20.20
CA LEU A 81 7.02 1.10 -20.94
C LEU A 81 7.68 -0.23 -21.31
N GLY A 82 8.97 -0.20 -21.60
CA GLY A 82 9.79 -1.40 -21.78
C GLY A 82 9.88 -2.23 -20.50
N LEU A 83 10.01 -1.55 -19.35
CA LEU A 83 10.05 -2.19 -18.02
C LEU A 83 8.82 -3.08 -17.78
N GLN A 84 7.61 -2.65 -18.18
CA GLN A 84 6.39 -3.44 -18.00
C GLN A 84 6.41 -4.80 -18.73
N ARG A 85 7.26 -4.94 -19.75
CA ARG A 85 7.40 -6.17 -20.55
C ARG A 85 8.49 -7.11 -20.06
N VAL A 86 9.49 -6.58 -19.33
CA VAL A 86 10.67 -7.34 -18.92
C VAL A 86 10.65 -7.76 -17.46
N LEU A 87 9.87 -7.08 -16.60
CA LEU A 87 9.66 -7.48 -15.22
C LEU A 87 8.18 -7.76 -14.94
N PRO A 88 7.87 -8.84 -14.23
CA PRO A 88 6.52 -9.09 -13.74
C PRO A 88 6.10 -8.05 -12.68
N PRO A 89 4.79 -7.96 -12.35
CA PRO A 89 4.33 -7.23 -11.16
C PRO A 89 5.10 -7.67 -9.91
N GLY A 90 5.35 -6.75 -8.99
CA GLY A 90 6.08 -7.01 -7.74
C GLY A 90 7.01 -5.86 -7.35
N ALA A 91 7.70 -6.04 -6.24
CA ALA A 91 8.52 -4.99 -5.61
C ALA A 91 9.62 -4.46 -6.54
N ALA A 92 10.35 -5.33 -7.25
CA ALA A 92 11.43 -4.89 -8.13
C ALA A 92 10.94 -3.94 -9.24
N ARG A 93 9.81 -4.27 -9.87
CA ARG A 93 9.20 -3.41 -10.88
C ARG A 93 8.67 -2.12 -10.27
N ASN A 94 8.08 -2.18 -9.06
CA ASN A 94 7.60 -0.99 -8.36
C ASN A 94 8.70 0.04 -8.17
N ALA A 95 9.85 -0.34 -7.59
CA ALA A 95 10.95 0.59 -7.38
C ALA A 95 11.41 1.25 -8.69
N LEU A 96 11.59 0.48 -9.75
CA LEU A 96 12.04 1.01 -11.04
C LEU A 96 10.96 1.85 -11.74
N ASP A 97 9.70 1.42 -11.75
CA ASP A 97 8.59 2.15 -12.37
C ASP A 97 8.43 3.54 -11.74
N CYS A 98 8.43 3.60 -10.40
CA CYS A 98 8.35 4.86 -9.67
C CYS A 98 9.59 5.73 -9.87
N ALA A 99 10.79 5.13 -9.99
CA ALA A 99 12.00 5.87 -10.31
C ALA A 99 11.97 6.47 -11.73
N PHE A 100 11.44 5.73 -12.72
CA PHE A 100 11.24 6.26 -14.06
C PHE A 100 10.24 7.42 -14.10
N TRP A 101 9.10 7.29 -13.41
CA TRP A 101 8.12 8.36 -13.32
C TRP A 101 8.72 9.66 -12.73
N ASP A 102 9.48 9.53 -11.64
CA ASP A 102 10.15 10.66 -11.00
C ASP A 102 11.21 11.28 -11.92
N LEU A 103 12.00 10.45 -12.61
CA LEU A 103 12.99 10.92 -13.59
C LEU A 103 12.33 11.64 -14.77
N GLU A 104 11.28 11.07 -15.36
CA GLU A 104 10.55 11.63 -16.49
C GLU A 104 9.97 13.01 -16.13
N ALA A 105 9.35 13.14 -14.96
CA ALA A 105 8.78 14.39 -14.49
C ALA A 105 9.84 15.48 -14.29
N LYS A 106 10.93 15.17 -13.60
CA LYS A 106 12.03 16.10 -13.36
C LYS A 106 12.75 16.53 -14.64
N ARG A 107 12.86 15.62 -15.62
CA ARG A 107 13.40 15.96 -16.95
C ARG A 107 12.48 16.89 -17.73
N ALA A 108 11.17 16.64 -17.65
CA ALA A 108 10.17 17.47 -18.31
C ALA A 108 9.92 18.81 -17.61
N GLY A 109 10.43 18.99 -16.38
CA GLY A 109 10.19 20.19 -15.56
C GLY A 109 8.73 20.34 -15.14
N CYS A 110 8.01 19.22 -14.99
CA CYS A 110 6.60 19.19 -14.55
C CYS A 110 6.43 18.12 -13.46
N ARG A 111 5.21 17.97 -12.95
CA ARG A 111 4.92 16.95 -11.94
C ARG A 111 4.42 15.67 -12.59
N VAL A 112 4.55 14.52 -11.89
CA VAL A 112 4.07 13.24 -12.41
C VAL A 112 2.58 13.27 -12.76
N TRP A 113 1.74 13.95 -11.99
CA TRP A 113 0.31 14.06 -12.31
C TRP A 113 0.05 14.80 -13.63
N ASP A 114 0.91 15.76 -14.01
CA ASP A 114 0.80 16.44 -15.30
C ASP A 114 1.12 15.46 -16.45
N LEU A 115 2.15 14.61 -16.28
CA LEU A 115 2.52 13.58 -17.27
C LEU A 115 1.43 12.53 -17.45
N VAL A 116 0.72 12.18 -16.39
CA VAL A 116 -0.37 11.19 -16.43
C VAL A 116 -1.69 11.83 -16.92
N GLY A 117 -1.77 13.14 -16.95
CA GLY A 117 -3.00 13.86 -17.29
C GLY A 117 -4.02 13.89 -16.14
N LEU A 118 -3.57 13.81 -14.91
CA LEU A 118 -4.38 13.94 -13.70
C LEU A 118 -4.38 15.39 -13.21
N ALA A 119 -5.44 15.77 -12.50
CA ALA A 119 -5.43 17.01 -11.73
C ALA A 119 -4.39 16.94 -10.60
N PRO A 120 -3.85 18.10 -10.15
CA PRO A 120 -3.02 18.15 -8.95
C PRO A 120 -3.72 17.42 -7.79
N PRO A 121 -3.03 16.53 -7.07
CA PRO A 121 -3.65 15.76 -6.01
C PRO A 121 -4.02 16.66 -4.82
N ALA A 122 -5.18 16.41 -4.24
CA ALA A 122 -5.58 16.97 -2.96
C ALA A 122 -4.99 16.15 -1.80
N PRO A 123 -4.88 16.72 -0.59
CA PRO A 123 -4.57 15.96 0.61
C PRO A 123 -5.54 14.79 0.81
N VAL A 124 -5.06 13.66 1.32
CA VAL A 124 -5.87 12.46 1.58
C VAL A 124 -5.87 12.13 3.07
N THR A 125 -6.99 11.59 3.56
CA THR A 125 -7.08 11.12 4.95
C THR A 125 -6.70 9.65 5.02
N THR A 126 -5.56 9.33 5.64
CA THR A 126 -5.12 7.96 5.84
C THR A 126 -5.71 7.34 7.11
N ALA A 127 -5.93 6.03 7.08
CA ALA A 127 -6.11 5.24 8.29
C ALA A 127 -4.88 5.35 9.19
N TYR A 128 -5.04 4.97 10.45
CA TYR A 128 -3.95 4.67 11.36
C TYR A 128 -4.10 3.24 11.85
N THR A 129 -3.08 2.44 11.64
CA THR A 129 -3.13 1.00 11.92
C THR A 129 -2.80 0.70 13.37
N LEU A 130 -3.69 -0.02 14.03
CA LEU A 130 -3.46 -0.62 15.34
C LEU A 130 -2.93 -2.03 15.14
N SER A 131 -1.73 -2.28 15.68
CA SER A 131 -1.11 -3.60 15.73
C SER A 131 -2.00 -4.58 16.50
N MET A 132 -1.96 -5.84 16.10
CA MET A 132 -2.72 -6.89 16.79
C MET A 132 -2.11 -7.17 18.16
N GLU A 133 -2.93 -6.98 19.19
CA GLU A 133 -2.58 -7.22 20.59
C GLU A 133 -3.79 -7.80 21.35
N ALA A 134 -3.67 -7.99 22.66
CA ALA A 134 -4.81 -8.31 23.53
C ALA A 134 -5.87 -7.19 23.48
N PRO A 135 -7.17 -7.50 23.67
CA PRO A 135 -8.26 -6.52 23.57
C PRO A 135 -8.03 -5.24 24.37
N GLU A 136 -7.59 -5.37 25.62
CA GLU A 136 -7.35 -4.22 26.52
C GLU A 136 -6.19 -3.35 26.03
N ALA A 137 -5.16 -3.95 25.40
CA ALA A 137 -4.03 -3.20 24.85
C ALA A 137 -4.46 -2.44 23.59
N MET A 138 -5.25 -3.07 22.73
CA MET A 138 -5.83 -2.41 21.55
C MET A 138 -6.79 -1.29 21.96
N GLY A 139 -7.61 -1.48 23.02
CA GLY A 139 -8.44 -0.41 23.58
C GLY A 139 -7.63 0.78 24.05
N ARG A 140 -6.52 0.55 24.78
CA ARG A 140 -5.60 1.63 25.20
C ARG A 140 -4.93 2.32 24.01
N ALA A 141 -4.56 1.57 22.98
CA ALA A 141 -4.02 2.15 21.74
C ALA A 141 -5.08 3.01 21.04
N ALA A 142 -6.31 2.52 20.94
CA ALA A 142 -7.43 3.26 20.36
C ALA A 142 -7.69 4.57 21.10
N ALA A 143 -7.67 4.58 22.45
CA ALA A 143 -7.83 5.79 23.24
C ALA A 143 -6.79 6.87 22.91
N LYS A 144 -5.53 6.48 22.69
CA LYS A 144 -4.46 7.41 22.29
C LYS A 144 -4.68 8.01 20.89
N HIS A 145 -5.39 7.29 20.02
CA HIS A 145 -5.62 7.68 18.63
C HIS A 145 -7.10 8.01 18.34
N ALA A 146 -7.93 8.20 19.38
CA ALA A 146 -9.37 8.40 19.25
C ALA A 146 -9.77 9.65 18.44
N ALA A 147 -8.88 10.64 18.34
CA ALA A 147 -9.08 11.83 17.49
C ALA A 147 -8.87 11.56 15.99
N ARG A 148 -8.34 10.41 15.59
CA ARG A 148 -8.15 10.06 14.18
C ARG A 148 -9.48 9.65 13.56
N PRO A 149 -9.78 10.10 12.35
CA PRO A 149 -11.07 9.82 11.69
C PRO A 149 -11.24 8.37 11.26
N LEU A 150 -10.14 7.64 11.05
CA LEU A 150 -10.15 6.27 10.54
C LEU A 150 -9.06 5.44 11.24
N LEU A 151 -9.45 4.34 11.86
CA LEU A 151 -8.54 3.35 12.45
C LEU A 151 -8.64 2.04 11.67
N LYS A 152 -7.48 1.42 11.40
CA LYS A 152 -7.38 0.07 10.85
C LYS A 152 -6.91 -0.89 11.93
N LEU A 153 -7.62 -2.00 12.12
CA LEU A 153 -7.32 -2.99 13.15
C LEU A 153 -6.78 -4.26 12.52
N LYS A 154 -5.62 -4.71 12.96
CA LYS A 154 -5.09 -6.02 12.59
C LYS A 154 -5.71 -7.10 13.46
N LEU A 155 -6.24 -8.14 12.81
CA LEU A 155 -6.99 -9.24 13.41
C LEU A 155 -6.47 -10.58 12.90
N SER A 156 -6.74 -11.69 13.59
CA SER A 156 -6.38 -13.03 13.10
C SER A 156 -6.94 -14.20 13.91
N GLY A 157 -8.02 -14.06 14.65
CA GLY A 157 -8.45 -15.23 15.42
C GLY A 157 -9.56 -15.02 16.44
N PRO A 158 -9.67 -15.91 17.43
CA PRO A 158 -10.87 -16.07 18.25
C PRO A 158 -11.24 -14.84 19.11
N ASP A 159 -10.29 -13.98 19.46
CA ASP A 159 -10.55 -12.79 20.29
C ASP A 159 -10.88 -11.54 19.46
N ASP A 160 -11.03 -11.66 18.15
CA ASP A 160 -11.17 -10.53 17.25
C ASP A 160 -12.38 -9.65 17.55
N LEU A 161 -13.51 -10.25 17.91
CA LEU A 161 -14.67 -9.48 18.32
C LEU A 161 -14.39 -8.63 19.55
N ALA A 162 -13.77 -9.21 20.58
CA ALA A 162 -13.42 -8.48 21.81
C ALA A 162 -12.41 -7.36 21.55
N ARG A 163 -11.48 -7.56 20.59
CA ARG A 163 -10.55 -6.50 20.13
C ARG A 163 -11.31 -5.32 19.54
N VAL A 164 -12.26 -5.61 18.63
CA VAL A 164 -13.06 -4.55 17.97
C VAL A 164 -13.99 -3.84 18.96
N GLU A 165 -14.61 -4.57 19.91
CA GLU A 165 -15.42 -4.00 20.98
C GLU A 165 -14.58 -3.05 21.85
N ALA A 166 -13.39 -3.47 22.30
CA ALA A 166 -12.50 -2.63 23.09
C ALA A 166 -12.05 -1.37 22.33
N VAL A 167 -11.76 -1.49 21.03
CA VAL A 167 -11.42 -0.33 20.20
C VAL A 167 -12.61 0.60 20.05
N ARG A 168 -13.81 0.09 19.75
CA ARG A 168 -15.01 0.90 19.60
C ARG A 168 -15.38 1.65 20.86
N GLU A 169 -15.26 1.01 22.03
CA GLU A 169 -15.49 1.65 23.33
C GLU A 169 -14.56 2.84 23.56
N ASN A 170 -13.29 2.72 23.16
CA ASN A 170 -12.25 3.72 23.41
C ASN A 170 -12.08 4.75 22.26
N ALA A 171 -12.63 4.49 21.07
CA ALA A 171 -12.65 5.41 19.94
C ALA A 171 -14.05 5.44 19.29
N PRO A 172 -15.08 5.93 20.01
CA PRO A 172 -16.49 5.78 19.59
C PRO A 172 -16.83 6.53 18.30
N GLN A 173 -16.07 7.57 17.93
CA GLN A 173 -16.33 8.40 16.75
C GLN A 173 -15.48 8.00 15.54
N ALA A 174 -14.45 7.18 15.73
CA ALA A 174 -13.60 6.76 14.63
C ALA A 174 -14.34 5.80 13.69
N ARG A 175 -14.17 5.96 12.40
CA ARG A 175 -14.49 4.91 11.44
C ARG A 175 -13.53 3.75 11.65
N LEU A 176 -14.01 2.52 11.49
CA LEU A 176 -13.19 1.33 11.68
C LEU A 176 -13.15 0.50 10.40
N ILE A 177 -11.96 0.08 10.02
CA ILE A 177 -11.74 -1.01 9.07
C ILE A 177 -10.94 -2.11 9.76
N VAL A 178 -11.25 -3.36 9.45
CA VAL A 178 -10.55 -4.51 10.02
C VAL A 178 -9.83 -5.27 8.93
N ASP A 179 -8.65 -5.78 9.23
CA ASP A 179 -7.82 -6.54 8.32
C ASP A 179 -7.45 -7.87 8.98
N ALA A 180 -8.02 -8.94 8.49
CA ALA A 180 -7.79 -10.29 9.00
C ALA A 180 -6.49 -10.91 8.43
N ASN A 181 -5.89 -10.30 7.41
CA ASN A 181 -4.69 -10.78 6.75
C ASN A 181 -4.72 -12.31 6.51
N GLU A 182 -5.82 -12.79 5.89
CA GLU A 182 -6.04 -14.21 5.56
C GLU A 182 -6.23 -15.13 6.80
N GLY A 183 -6.43 -14.56 7.98
CA GLY A 183 -6.44 -15.31 9.24
C GLY A 183 -7.78 -15.92 9.62
N TRP A 184 -8.86 -15.73 8.83
CA TRP A 184 -10.19 -16.25 9.13
C TRP A 184 -10.58 -17.45 8.27
N SER A 185 -11.48 -18.27 8.80
CA SER A 185 -12.25 -19.26 8.07
C SER A 185 -13.55 -18.65 7.53
N LEU A 186 -14.25 -19.38 6.64
CA LEU A 186 -15.58 -18.98 6.19
C LEU A 186 -16.59 -18.89 7.36
N ASP A 187 -16.50 -19.80 8.32
CA ASP A 187 -17.35 -19.81 9.52
C ASP A 187 -17.09 -18.56 10.37
N ASP A 188 -15.85 -18.10 10.47
CA ASP A 188 -15.52 -16.85 11.15
C ASP A 188 -16.14 -15.65 10.42
N VAL A 189 -16.05 -15.60 9.11
CA VAL A 189 -16.69 -14.53 8.31
C VAL A 189 -18.20 -14.48 8.58
N VAL A 190 -18.87 -15.62 8.53
CA VAL A 190 -20.33 -15.72 8.77
C VAL A 190 -20.68 -15.31 10.20
N ALA A 191 -19.90 -15.71 11.19
CA ALA A 191 -20.16 -15.43 12.60
C ALA A 191 -19.83 -13.99 12.99
N LEU A 192 -18.74 -13.42 12.45
CA LEU A 192 -18.23 -12.10 12.84
C LEU A 192 -18.84 -10.94 12.05
N ALA A 193 -19.07 -11.09 10.74
CA ALA A 193 -19.50 -9.96 9.91
C ALA A 193 -20.79 -9.27 10.40
N PRO A 194 -21.85 -9.97 10.88
CA PRO A 194 -23.04 -9.31 11.44
C PRO A 194 -22.73 -8.52 12.73
N LYS A 195 -21.83 -9.02 13.58
CA LYS A 195 -21.43 -8.38 14.84
C LYS A 195 -20.58 -7.15 14.56
N LEU A 196 -19.66 -7.24 13.60
CA LEU A 196 -18.82 -6.13 13.14
C LEU A 196 -19.65 -5.01 12.50
N ALA A 197 -20.70 -5.37 11.74
CA ALA A 197 -21.69 -4.39 11.25
C ALA A 197 -22.39 -3.67 12.41
N GLY A 198 -22.77 -4.39 13.46
CA GLY A 198 -23.36 -3.82 14.69
C GLY A 198 -22.41 -2.87 15.43
N LEU A 199 -21.10 -3.09 15.33
CA LEU A 199 -20.06 -2.22 15.87
C LEU A 199 -19.67 -1.07 14.93
N GLY A 200 -20.31 -0.94 13.77
CA GLY A 200 -20.04 0.13 12.80
C GLY A 200 -18.69 -0.03 12.10
N VAL A 201 -18.27 -1.26 11.82
CA VAL A 201 -17.11 -1.52 10.95
C VAL A 201 -17.51 -1.28 9.51
N ASP A 202 -16.70 -0.50 8.79
CA ASP A 202 -16.96 -0.06 7.42
C ASP A 202 -16.42 -1.02 6.36
N LEU A 203 -15.42 -1.84 6.68
CA LEU A 203 -14.73 -2.72 5.75
C LEU A 203 -14.08 -3.91 6.47
N ILE A 204 -14.15 -5.09 5.86
CA ILE A 204 -13.36 -6.28 6.22
C ILE A 204 -12.37 -6.53 5.09
N GLU A 205 -11.07 -6.41 5.37
CA GLU A 205 -10.00 -6.64 4.41
C GLU A 205 -9.50 -8.08 4.53
N GLN A 206 -9.37 -8.75 3.38
CA GLN A 206 -8.86 -10.10 3.13
C GLN A 206 -9.12 -11.11 4.27
N PRO A 207 -10.38 -11.51 4.47
CA PRO A 207 -10.71 -12.44 5.55
C PRO A 207 -10.15 -13.85 5.32
N LEU A 208 -10.25 -14.37 4.09
CA LEU A 208 -9.83 -15.74 3.72
C LEU A 208 -8.50 -15.71 2.97
N PRO A 209 -7.74 -16.83 3.02
CA PRO A 209 -6.54 -17.00 2.20
C PRO A 209 -6.81 -16.79 0.71
N ALA A 210 -5.90 -16.09 0.04
CA ALA A 210 -5.94 -15.94 -1.40
C ALA A 210 -5.90 -17.33 -2.07
N GLY A 211 -6.80 -17.57 -3.02
CA GLY A 211 -6.97 -18.89 -3.64
C GLY A 211 -7.99 -19.80 -2.94
N GLU A 212 -8.35 -19.53 -1.68
CA GLU A 212 -9.42 -20.25 -0.93
C GLU A 212 -10.67 -19.38 -0.74
N ASP A 213 -10.67 -18.17 -1.27
CA ASP A 213 -11.68 -17.14 -1.09
C ASP A 213 -12.92 -17.27 -2.00
N ALA A 214 -12.97 -18.29 -2.85
CA ALA A 214 -14.12 -18.56 -3.73
C ALA A 214 -15.44 -18.68 -2.97
N ALA A 215 -15.39 -19.18 -1.74
CA ALA A 215 -16.55 -19.36 -0.88
C ALA A 215 -17.24 -18.02 -0.48
N LEU A 216 -16.55 -16.89 -0.59
CA LEU A 216 -17.14 -15.56 -0.34
C LEU A 216 -18.28 -15.21 -1.30
N ALA A 217 -18.32 -15.80 -2.49
CA ALA A 217 -19.36 -15.54 -3.49
C ALA A 217 -20.78 -15.90 -3.00
N GLY A 218 -20.91 -16.86 -2.08
CA GLY A 218 -22.21 -17.32 -1.56
C GLY A 218 -22.61 -16.69 -0.22
N VAL A 219 -21.78 -15.82 0.35
CA VAL A 219 -21.97 -15.31 1.72
C VAL A 219 -22.65 -13.95 1.71
N ARG A 220 -23.65 -13.78 2.59
CA ARG A 220 -24.21 -12.46 2.88
C ARG A 220 -23.16 -11.61 3.60
N ARG A 221 -22.83 -10.48 3.01
CA ARG A 221 -21.83 -9.54 3.53
C ARG A 221 -22.50 -8.26 4.03
N PRO A 222 -22.86 -8.18 5.32
CA PRO A 222 -23.43 -6.96 5.90
C PRO A 222 -22.38 -5.83 6.03
N VAL A 223 -21.08 -6.17 5.96
CA VAL A 223 -19.94 -5.25 5.82
C VAL A 223 -19.27 -5.54 4.49
N PRO A 224 -18.93 -4.53 3.67
CA PRO A 224 -18.17 -4.72 2.45
C PRO A 224 -16.85 -5.48 2.69
N VAL A 225 -16.45 -6.34 1.73
CA VAL A 225 -15.23 -7.11 1.80
C VAL A 225 -14.23 -6.62 0.75
N CYS A 226 -12.99 -6.44 1.17
CA CYS A 226 -11.88 -5.95 0.35
C CYS A 226 -10.90 -7.07 0.01
N ALA A 227 -10.51 -7.16 -1.27
CA ALA A 227 -9.41 -8.00 -1.71
C ALA A 227 -8.09 -7.25 -1.52
N ASP A 228 -7.15 -7.82 -0.76
CA ASP A 228 -5.75 -7.38 -0.66
C ASP A 228 -4.84 -8.42 -1.30
N GLU A 229 -4.57 -9.52 -0.63
CA GLU A 229 -3.71 -10.60 -1.12
C GLU A 229 -4.27 -11.28 -2.39
N SER A 230 -5.57 -11.21 -2.62
CA SER A 230 -6.22 -11.75 -3.83
C SER A 230 -6.17 -10.81 -5.03
N CYS A 231 -5.68 -9.56 -4.89
CA CYS A 231 -5.65 -8.55 -5.96
C CYS A 231 -4.23 -8.00 -6.15
N HIS A 232 -3.53 -8.43 -7.19
CA HIS A 232 -2.17 -7.97 -7.50
C HIS A 232 -2.10 -6.99 -8.67
N SER A 233 -2.87 -7.23 -9.74
CA SER A 233 -2.86 -6.42 -10.97
C SER A 233 -4.25 -6.39 -11.58
N SER A 234 -4.41 -5.66 -12.68
CA SER A 234 -5.67 -5.63 -13.44
C SER A 234 -6.14 -7.02 -13.90
N ASP A 235 -5.23 -7.97 -14.09
CA ASP A 235 -5.55 -9.35 -14.47
C ASP A 235 -6.25 -10.12 -13.34
N SER A 236 -6.06 -9.70 -12.08
CA SER A 236 -6.73 -10.31 -10.93
C SER A 236 -8.24 -10.08 -10.91
N LEU A 237 -8.73 -8.98 -11.49
CA LEU A 237 -10.12 -8.54 -11.36
C LEU A 237 -11.15 -9.57 -11.82
N ALA A 238 -10.85 -10.33 -12.87
CA ALA A 238 -11.74 -11.37 -13.39
C ALA A 238 -12.05 -12.45 -12.34
N GLY A 239 -11.10 -12.73 -11.46
CA GLY A 239 -11.26 -13.71 -10.38
C GLY A 239 -11.98 -13.19 -9.14
N LEU A 240 -12.19 -11.88 -9.01
CA LEU A 240 -12.75 -11.26 -7.80
C LEU A 240 -14.27 -11.05 -7.87
N ALA A 241 -14.85 -11.15 -9.06
CA ALA A 241 -16.26 -10.86 -9.29
C ALA A 241 -17.17 -11.70 -8.39
N GLY A 242 -18.12 -11.02 -7.72
CA GLY A 242 -19.07 -11.64 -6.78
C GLY A 242 -18.48 -12.02 -5.41
N ARG A 243 -17.17 -11.95 -5.23
CA ARG A 243 -16.49 -12.28 -3.96
C ARG A 243 -16.17 -11.04 -3.13
N TYR A 244 -15.78 -9.95 -3.79
CA TYR A 244 -15.31 -8.73 -3.17
C TYR A 244 -16.07 -7.50 -3.65
N ASP A 245 -16.15 -6.50 -2.80
CA ASP A 245 -16.82 -5.22 -3.06
C ASP A 245 -15.81 -4.09 -3.27
N VAL A 246 -14.60 -4.27 -2.72
CA VAL A 246 -13.50 -3.30 -2.72
C VAL A 246 -12.22 -4.02 -3.14
N VAL A 247 -11.33 -3.31 -3.83
CA VAL A 247 -9.97 -3.79 -4.11
C VAL A 247 -8.95 -2.87 -3.45
N ASN A 248 -7.95 -3.46 -2.78
CA ASN A 248 -6.84 -2.73 -2.19
C ASN A 248 -5.66 -2.70 -3.16
N ILE A 249 -5.36 -1.52 -3.69
CA ILE A 249 -4.24 -1.28 -4.60
C ILE A 249 -3.00 -0.94 -3.77
N LYS A 250 -1.97 -1.77 -3.88
CA LYS A 250 -0.64 -1.53 -3.31
C LYS A 250 0.40 -1.55 -4.42
N LEU A 251 1.27 -0.56 -4.47
CA LEU A 251 2.26 -0.43 -5.54
C LEU A 251 3.23 -1.60 -5.60
N ASP A 252 3.61 -2.17 -4.45
CA ASP A 252 4.46 -3.36 -4.38
C ASP A 252 3.80 -4.61 -4.99
N LYS A 253 2.46 -4.69 -4.99
CA LYS A 253 1.73 -5.77 -5.67
C LYS A 253 1.59 -5.50 -7.16
N THR A 254 1.18 -4.28 -7.51
CA THR A 254 0.96 -3.92 -8.93
C THR A 254 2.26 -3.79 -9.72
N GLY A 255 3.40 -3.66 -9.03
CA GLY A 255 4.68 -3.38 -9.67
C GLY A 255 4.77 -1.95 -10.21
N GLY A 256 4.30 -0.99 -9.40
CA GLY A 256 4.46 0.43 -9.61
C GLY A 256 3.19 1.18 -10.01
N LEU A 257 3.38 2.50 -10.21
CA LEU A 257 2.31 3.44 -10.49
C LEU A 257 1.61 3.16 -11.82
N THR A 258 2.35 2.74 -12.84
CA THR A 258 1.81 2.48 -14.19
C THR A 258 0.68 1.46 -14.16
N GLU A 259 0.89 0.31 -13.57
CA GLU A 259 -0.15 -0.72 -13.45
C GLU A 259 -1.18 -0.38 -12.38
N ALA A 260 -0.81 0.34 -11.30
CA ALA A 260 -1.74 0.74 -10.27
C ALA A 260 -2.85 1.66 -10.81
N LEU A 261 -2.52 2.62 -11.68
CA LEU A 261 -3.50 3.48 -12.34
C LEU A 261 -4.41 2.67 -13.28
N LYS A 262 -3.82 1.77 -14.08
CA LYS A 262 -4.59 0.86 -14.95
C LYS A 262 -5.54 -0.04 -14.15
N LEU A 263 -5.06 -0.62 -13.04
CA LEU A 263 -5.90 -1.43 -12.14
C LEU A 263 -7.04 -0.60 -11.56
N LYS A 264 -6.77 0.61 -11.10
CA LYS A 264 -7.78 1.52 -10.56
C LYS A 264 -8.90 1.79 -11.56
N ASP A 265 -8.54 2.17 -12.79
CA ASP A 265 -9.52 2.47 -13.85
C ASP A 265 -10.35 1.23 -14.20
N ALA A 266 -9.69 0.08 -14.35
CA ALA A 266 -10.36 -1.18 -14.66
C ALA A 266 -11.29 -1.65 -13.52
N ALA A 267 -10.89 -1.47 -12.26
CA ALA A 267 -11.70 -1.81 -11.09
C ALA A 267 -12.95 -0.92 -10.98
N LEU A 268 -12.78 0.39 -11.14
CA LEU A 268 -13.89 1.35 -11.16
C LEU A 268 -14.88 1.05 -12.29
N ALA A 269 -14.39 0.73 -13.50
CA ALA A 269 -15.23 0.35 -14.63
C ALA A 269 -16.05 -0.93 -14.38
N GLN A 270 -15.57 -1.82 -13.51
CA GLN A 270 -16.27 -3.04 -13.07
C GLN A 270 -17.13 -2.83 -11.82
N GLY A 271 -17.20 -1.60 -11.28
CA GLY A 271 -18.05 -1.26 -10.13
C GLY A 271 -17.42 -1.53 -8.76
N TYR A 272 -16.13 -1.88 -8.69
CA TYR A 272 -15.44 -1.99 -7.41
C TYR A 272 -15.21 -0.62 -6.77
N GLN A 273 -15.25 -0.57 -5.46
CA GLN A 273 -14.72 0.55 -4.71
C GLN A 273 -13.20 0.37 -4.53
N ILE A 274 -12.51 1.49 -4.34
CA ILE A 274 -11.04 1.49 -4.24
C ILE A 274 -10.61 1.74 -2.79
N MET A 275 -9.72 0.90 -2.33
CA MET A 275 -8.81 1.15 -1.23
C MET A 275 -7.40 1.30 -1.80
N VAL A 276 -6.59 2.20 -1.23
CA VAL A 276 -5.17 2.29 -1.55
C VAL A 276 -4.40 2.06 -0.26
N GLY A 277 -3.61 1.01 -0.25
CA GLY A 277 -2.81 0.61 0.90
C GLY A 277 -1.32 0.58 0.62
N CYS A 278 -0.57 0.21 1.64
CA CYS A 278 0.88 0.07 1.57
C CYS A 278 1.36 -1.16 2.35
N ILE A 279 2.63 -1.51 2.17
CA ILE A 279 3.44 -2.25 3.15
C ILE A 279 4.21 -1.19 3.93
N VAL A 280 4.52 -1.43 5.21
CA VAL A 280 5.22 -0.43 6.04
C VAL A 280 6.55 -0.06 5.40
N ALA A 281 6.67 1.22 5.04
CA ALA A 281 7.79 1.78 4.29
C ALA A 281 7.90 3.28 4.56
N THR A 282 8.86 3.96 3.92
CA THR A 282 9.05 5.41 4.07
C THR A 282 8.11 6.23 3.17
N SER A 283 8.12 7.54 3.35
CA SER A 283 7.38 8.47 2.49
C SER A 283 7.69 8.33 0.99
N LEU A 284 8.85 7.82 0.62
CA LEU A 284 9.19 7.66 -0.80
C LEU A 284 8.33 6.58 -1.48
N ALA A 285 7.97 5.52 -0.77
CA ALA A 285 7.03 4.51 -1.27
C ALA A 285 5.58 5.03 -1.29
N MET A 286 5.22 5.93 -0.35
CA MET A 286 3.86 6.47 -0.25
C MET A 286 3.58 7.55 -1.29
N ALA A 287 4.59 8.33 -1.68
CA ALA A 287 4.43 9.49 -2.56
C ALA A 287 3.70 9.18 -3.88
N PRO A 288 4.09 8.16 -4.68
CA PRO A 288 3.34 7.81 -5.89
C PRO A 288 1.95 7.24 -5.58
N ALA A 289 1.74 6.59 -4.42
CA ALA A 289 0.44 6.05 -4.04
C ALA A 289 -0.60 7.14 -3.75
N ILE A 290 -0.19 8.36 -3.38
CA ILE A 290 -1.09 9.52 -3.22
C ILE A 290 -1.86 9.82 -4.51
N LEU A 291 -1.25 9.63 -5.68
CA LEU A 291 -1.93 9.85 -6.97
C LEU A 291 -3.03 8.80 -7.20
N VAL A 292 -2.76 7.57 -6.82
CA VAL A 292 -3.73 6.47 -6.91
C VAL A 292 -4.87 6.66 -5.91
N ALA A 293 -4.55 7.24 -4.73
CA ALA A 293 -5.50 7.44 -3.64
C ALA A 293 -6.55 8.54 -3.92
N GLN A 294 -6.37 9.37 -4.96
CA GLN A 294 -7.36 10.38 -5.31
C GLN A 294 -8.71 9.74 -5.65
N GLY A 295 -9.76 10.09 -4.89
CA GLY A 295 -11.11 9.53 -5.04
C GLY A 295 -11.29 8.09 -4.50
N ALA A 296 -10.27 7.50 -3.86
CA ALA A 296 -10.42 6.23 -3.17
C ALA A 296 -11.34 6.36 -1.95
N ARG A 297 -12.11 5.30 -1.67
CA ARG A 297 -13.01 5.27 -0.50
C ARG A 297 -12.26 5.10 0.81
N PHE A 298 -11.17 4.34 0.76
CA PHE A 298 -10.30 4.09 1.90
C PHE A 298 -8.85 4.32 1.49
N VAL A 299 -8.09 4.97 2.37
CA VAL A 299 -6.65 5.20 2.19
C VAL A 299 -5.95 4.69 3.44
N ASP A 300 -4.91 3.89 3.24
CA ASP A 300 -4.10 3.25 4.27
C ASP A 300 -2.61 3.42 3.92
N LEU A 301 -2.15 4.67 4.01
CA LEU A 301 -0.80 5.11 3.67
C LEU A 301 -0.07 5.63 4.93
N ASP A 302 -0.23 4.93 6.02
CA ASP A 302 0.31 5.27 7.33
C ASP A 302 1.70 4.68 7.61
N GLY A 303 2.31 4.00 6.64
CA GLY A 303 3.63 3.39 6.81
C GLY A 303 4.65 4.30 7.52
N PRO A 304 4.85 5.56 7.08
CA PRO A 304 5.78 6.48 7.73
C PRO A 304 5.43 6.82 9.19
N LEU A 305 4.15 6.80 9.57
CA LEU A 305 3.71 7.05 10.95
C LEU A 305 4.04 5.89 11.90
N LEU A 306 4.32 4.72 11.36
CA LEU A 306 4.70 3.52 12.13
C LEU A 306 6.21 3.39 12.30
N LEU A 307 7.01 4.16 11.55
CA LEU A 307 8.47 4.22 11.68
C LEU A 307 8.87 5.04 12.91
N ALA A 308 10.01 4.71 13.51
CA ALA A 308 10.63 5.54 14.55
C ALA A 308 11.07 6.91 14.00
N GLN A 309 11.45 6.94 12.74
CA GLN A 309 11.81 8.14 11.98
C GLN A 309 11.60 7.88 10.49
N ASP A 310 11.04 8.86 9.79
CA ASP A 310 10.92 8.85 8.32
C ASP A 310 12.12 9.52 7.64
N ARG A 311 12.14 9.48 6.31
CA ARG A 311 13.15 10.16 5.47
C ARG A 311 13.17 11.67 5.71
N PRO A 312 14.34 12.31 5.57
CA PRO A 312 14.39 13.75 5.33
C PRO A 312 13.52 14.11 4.13
N GLU A 313 12.85 15.26 4.19
CA GLU A 313 11.93 15.72 3.12
C GLU A 313 10.76 14.75 2.85
N GLY A 314 10.35 13.95 3.85
CA GLY A 314 9.22 13.04 3.77
C GLY A 314 7.88 13.76 3.52
N LEU A 315 6.82 12.97 3.35
CA LEU A 315 5.46 13.50 3.27
C LEU A 315 5.07 14.22 4.57
N THR A 316 4.31 15.29 4.45
CA THR A 316 3.75 15.98 5.60
C THR A 316 2.48 15.29 6.06
N TYR A 317 2.47 14.83 7.31
CA TYR A 317 1.31 14.25 7.99
C TYR A 317 0.79 15.22 9.06
N GLU A 318 -0.42 15.73 8.88
CA GLU A 318 -1.14 16.52 9.87
C GLU A 318 -2.20 15.63 10.54
N GLY A 319 -1.80 14.92 11.57
CA GLY A 319 -2.61 13.83 12.14
C GLY A 319 -2.79 12.69 11.13
N SER A 320 -3.99 12.52 10.59
CA SER A 320 -4.29 11.57 9.51
C SER A 320 -4.35 12.19 8.11
N LEU A 321 -4.20 13.52 8.00
CA LEU A 321 -4.19 14.19 6.70
C LEU A 321 -2.78 14.12 6.12
N VAL A 322 -2.66 13.55 4.92
CA VAL A 322 -1.38 13.41 4.21
C VAL A 322 -1.38 14.40 3.04
N GLN A 323 -0.38 15.28 3.02
CA GLN A 323 -0.21 16.24 1.95
C GLN A 323 0.40 15.58 0.70
N PRO A 324 0.13 16.11 -0.50
CA PRO A 324 0.82 15.69 -1.72
C PRO A 324 2.34 15.79 -1.60
N PRO A 325 3.10 14.93 -2.33
CA PRO A 325 4.56 14.97 -2.26
C PRO A 325 5.14 16.28 -2.83
N GLU A 326 6.20 16.77 -2.20
CA GLU A 326 7.01 17.85 -2.75
C GLU A 326 8.02 17.30 -3.78
N PRO A 327 8.47 18.11 -4.77
CA PRO A 327 9.41 17.66 -5.81
C PRO A 327 10.74 17.10 -5.26
N ALA A 328 11.17 17.59 -4.09
CA ALA A 328 12.38 17.11 -3.42
C ALA A 328 12.26 15.64 -2.99
N LEU A 329 11.05 15.18 -2.62
CA LEU A 329 10.78 13.79 -2.31
C LEU A 329 10.60 12.98 -3.59
N TRP A 330 9.61 13.32 -4.42
CA TRP A 330 9.22 12.54 -5.59
C TRP A 330 8.25 13.32 -6.51
N GLY A 331 8.39 13.09 -7.83
CA GLY A 331 7.45 13.59 -8.84
C GLY A 331 7.49 15.08 -9.06
#